data_333453749228b606199e212f5db4212a
#
_entry.id   333453749228b606199e212f5db4212a
#
_cell.length_a   1.000
_cell.length_b   1.000
_cell.length_c   1.000
_cell.angle_alpha   90.00
_cell.angle_beta   90.00
_cell.angle_gamma   90.00
#
_symmetry.space_group_name_H-M   'P 1'
#
loop_
_entity.id
_entity.type
_entity.pdbx_description
1 polymer ?
#
loop_
_entity_poly.entity_id
_entity_poly.type
_entity_poly.pdbx_seq_one_letter_code
_entity_poly.pdbx_strand_id
1 'polypeptide(L)'
;AKLLREAVRANPRDKQSNSLYNQVRNEMQDKRISETIIPRLHNDGTPTPAGIFAVVASLLLILAALQFVTGNDEFEDGEAVMTISWTDNAGEAHIEEVTIALHRAEAPIHVENFILLSDQGKYDEVIFHRVIDGFMIQGGDFELNSGSGGYTAKWYGYCNGQTVDASGADYTAGTCDLNQWSLPSEHTNGLRHAPGSLAAAHAGLNTDGS
;
A
#
# COMPACT_ATOMS: atom_id res chain seq x y z
N ALA A 1 -1.85 -28.98 -43.12
CA ALA A 1 -1.97 -30.15 -42.24
C ALA A 1 -3.30 -30.19 -41.48
N LYS A 2 -3.73 -29.09 -40.78
CA LYS A 2 -4.95 -29.08 -39.91
C LYS A 2 -6.21 -29.49 -40.69
N LEU A 3 -6.52 -28.84 -41.81
CA LEU A 3 -7.71 -29.14 -42.64
C LEU A 3 -7.71 -30.57 -43.18
N LEU A 4 -6.54 -31.08 -43.60
CA LEU A 4 -6.40 -32.45 -44.08
C LEU A 4 -6.60 -33.47 -42.96
N ARG A 5 -6.16 -33.17 -41.73
CA ARG A 5 -6.44 -33.99 -40.56
C ARG A 5 -7.95 -34.06 -40.25
N GLU A 6 -8.64 -32.95 -40.39
CA GLU A 6 -10.12 -32.91 -40.21
C GLU A 6 -10.83 -33.71 -41.29
N ALA A 7 -10.38 -33.60 -42.58
CA ALA A 7 -10.93 -34.40 -43.68
C ALA A 7 -10.72 -35.92 -43.47
N VAL A 8 -9.53 -36.33 -43.04
CA VAL A 8 -9.22 -37.75 -42.72
C VAL A 8 -10.05 -38.22 -41.51
N ARG A 9 -10.31 -37.38 -40.50
CA ARG A 9 -11.19 -37.73 -39.40
C ARG A 9 -12.63 -37.89 -39.80
N ALA A 10 -13.14 -37.01 -40.70
CA ALA A 10 -14.49 -37.08 -41.22
C ALA A 10 -14.75 -38.31 -42.08
N ASN A 11 -13.77 -38.72 -42.90
CA ASN A 11 -13.84 -39.91 -43.71
C ASN A 11 -12.53 -40.71 -43.70
N PRO A 12 -12.31 -41.60 -42.71
CA PRO A 12 -11.06 -42.37 -42.56
C PRO A 12 -10.76 -43.33 -43.68
N ARG A 13 -11.73 -43.67 -44.53
CA ARG A 13 -11.57 -44.61 -45.65
C ARG A 13 -11.22 -43.94 -46.98
N ASP A 14 -11.23 -42.61 -46.99
CA ASP A 14 -10.84 -41.86 -48.20
C ASP A 14 -9.32 -41.93 -48.42
N LYS A 15 -8.94 -42.73 -49.45
CA LYS A 15 -7.53 -42.96 -49.81
C LYS A 15 -6.83 -41.69 -50.26
N GLN A 16 -7.57 -40.75 -50.88
CA GLN A 16 -6.98 -39.53 -51.43
C GLN A 16 -6.62 -38.56 -50.33
N SER A 17 -7.50 -38.32 -49.37
CA SER A 17 -7.23 -37.47 -48.19
C SER A 17 -6.14 -38.05 -47.31
N ASN A 18 -6.13 -39.36 -47.10
CA ASN A 18 -5.04 -40.03 -46.35
C ASN A 18 -3.69 -39.92 -47.05
N SER A 19 -3.61 -40.13 -48.37
CA SER A 19 -2.37 -40.01 -49.12
C SER A 19 -1.84 -38.58 -49.05
N LEU A 20 -2.68 -37.59 -49.30
CA LEU A 20 -2.29 -36.17 -49.24
C LEU A 20 -1.87 -35.73 -47.85
N TYR A 21 -2.57 -36.19 -46.81
CA TYR A 21 -2.19 -35.91 -45.44
C TYR A 21 -0.79 -36.48 -45.11
N ASN A 22 -0.54 -37.70 -45.48
CA ASN A 22 0.77 -38.33 -45.26
C ASN A 22 1.90 -37.64 -46.03
N GLN A 23 1.63 -37.21 -47.26
CA GLN A 23 2.61 -36.48 -48.07
C GLN A 23 2.96 -35.13 -47.38
N VAL A 24 1.97 -34.33 -47.03
CA VAL A 24 2.17 -33.05 -46.36
C VAL A 24 2.87 -33.24 -45.01
N ARG A 25 2.52 -34.28 -44.25
CA ARG A 25 3.18 -34.60 -42.98
C ARG A 25 4.64 -34.95 -43.16
N ASN A 26 4.99 -35.75 -44.16
CA ASN A 26 6.39 -36.09 -44.45
C ASN A 26 7.19 -34.86 -44.89
N GLU A 27 6.64 -33.99 -45.74
CA GLU A 27 7.29 -32.74 -46.13
C GLU A 27 7.49 -31.79 -44.91
N MET A 28 6.55 -31.73 -43.99
CA MET A 28 6.70 -30.95 -42.77
C MET A 28 7.78 -31.51 -41.86
N GLN A 29 7.90 -32.84 -41.78
CA GLN A 29 8.93 -33.52 -41.02
C GLN A 29 10.32 -33.29 -41.59
N ASP A 30 10.47 -33.40 -42.91
CA ASP A 30 11.73 -33.14 -43.63
C ASP A 30 12.18 -31.69 -43.47
N LYS A 31 11.24 -30.75 -43.45
CA LYS A 31 11.50 -29.33 -43.26
C LYS A 31 11.54 -28.92 -41.79
N ARG A 32 11.43 -29.86 -40.86
CA ARG A 32 11.35 -29.64 -39.41
C ARG A 32 10.25 -28.65 -38.99
N ILE A 33 9.15 -28.59 -39.72
CA ILE A 33 8.01 -27.73 -39.43
C ILE A 33 7.11 -28.46 -38.44
N SER A 34 6.87 -27.89 -37.26
CA SER A 34 5.94 -28.46 -36.29
C SER A 34 4.48 -28.24 -36.70
N GLU A 35 3.63 -29.28 -36.53
CA GLU A 35 2.18 -29.15 -36.75
C GLU A 35 1.50 -28.25 -35.70
N THR A 36 2.11 -28.02 -34.56
CA THR A 36 1.60 -27.20 -33.46
C THR A 36 2.50 -26.00 -33.22
N ILE A 37 1.90 -24.82 -33.24
CA ILE A 37 2.59 -23.56 -32.93
C ILE A 37 2.92 -23.51 -31.43
N ILE A 38 2.07 -24.13 -30.59
CA ILE A 38 2.26 -24.18 -29.14
C ILE A 38 3.01 -25.49 -28.81
N PRO A 39 4.18 -25.41 -28.19
CA PRO A 39 4.90 -26.60 -27.73
C PRO A 39 4.09 -27.36 -26.69
N ARG A 40 4.19 -28.70 -26.70
CA ARG A 40 3.54 -29.53 -25.68
C ARG A 40 4.17 -29.23 -24.30
N LEU A 41 3.34 -28.97 -23.33
CA LEU A 41 3.81 -28.66 -21.96
C LEU A 41 4.17 -29.95 -21.18
N HIS A 42 3.50 -31.09 -21.50
CA HIS A 42 3.75 -32.39 -20.87
C HIS A 42 3.89 -33.48 -21.96
N ASN A 43 4.71 -34.48 -21.67
CA ASN A 43 4.84 -35.67 -22.46
C ASN A 43 4.85 -36.88 -21.51
N ASP A 44 3.87 -37.79 -21.66
CA ASP A 44 3.71 -39.03 -20.86
C ASP A 44 3.80 -38.79 -19.31
N GLY A 45 3.16 -37.70 -18.84
CA GLY A 45 3.15 -37.34 -17.42
C GLY A 45 4.38 -36.60 -16.92
N THR A 46 5.42 -36.46 -17.76
CA THR A 46 6.61 -35.67 -17.43
C THR A 46 6.55 -34.27 -18.05
N PRO A 47 6.93 -33.21 -17.34
CA PRO A 47 6.97 -31.87 -17.89
C PRO A 47 8.07 -31.78 -18.95
N THR A 48 7.74 -31.18 -20.10
CA THR A 48 8.74 -30.87 -21.13
C THR A 48 9.54 -29.62 -20.72
N PRO A 49 10.71 -29.36 -21.35
CA PRO A 49 11.43 -28.09 -21.11
C PRO A 49 10.55 -26.85 -21.33
N ALA A 50 9.65 -26.89 -22.33
CA ALA A 50 8.68 -25.83 -22.57
C ALA A 50 7.63 -25.74 -21.44
N GLY A 51 7.22 -26.87 -20.87
CA GLY A 51 6.33 -26.93 -19.71
C GLY A 51 6.98 -26.34 -18.46
N ILE A 52 8.21 -26.71 -18.18
CA ILE A 52 9.00 -26.14 -17.06
C ILE A 52 9.14 -24.63 -17.24
N PHE A 53 9.52 -24.17 -18.44
CA PHE A 53 9.64 -22.74 -18.72
C PHE A 53 8.31 -22.00 -18.52
N ALA A 54 7.17 -22.56 -18.96
CA ALA A 54 5.86 -21.97 -18.78
C ALA A 54 5.48 -21.83 -17.30
N VAL A 55 5.79 -22.85 -16.47
CA VAL A 55 5.53 -22.81 -15.03
C VAL A 55 6.40 -21.74 -14.34
N VAL A 56 7.70 -21.70 -14.66
CA VAL A 56 8.61 -20.70 -14.08
C VAL A 56 8.20 -19.29 -14.50
N ALA A 57 7.89 -19.08 -15.78
CA ALA A 57 7.42 -17.77 -16.27
C ALA A 57 6.10 -17.34 -15.60
N SER A 58 5.16 -18.27 -15.40
CA SER A 58 3.91 -17.99 -14.68
C SER A 58 4.16 -17.61 -13.22
N LEU A 59 5.06 -18.31 -12.54
CA LEU A 59 5.45 -18.00 -11.16
C LEU A 59 6.09 -16.61 -11.05
N LEU A 60 6.99 -16.28 -11.98
CA LEU A 60 7.62 -14.95 -12.01
C LEU A 60 6.60 -13.84 -12.29
N LEU A 61 5.64 -14.08 -13.20
CA LEU A 61 4.55 -13.13 -13.45
C LEU A 61 3.63 -12.95 -12.23
N ILE A 62 3.33 -14.04 -11.51
CA ILE A 62 2.55 -13.97 -10.28
C ILE A 62 3.33 -13.20 -9.21
N LEU A 63 4.62 -13.46 -9.03
CA LEU A 63 5.47 -12.73 -8.10
C LEU A 63 5.56 -11.24 -8.46
N ALA A 64 5.73 -10.92 -9.74
CA ALA A 64 5.73 -9.53 -10.21
C ALA A 64 4.37 -8.85 -9.99
N ALA A 65 3.26 -9.56 -10.25
CA ALA A 65 1.92 -9.06 -9.99
C ALA A 65 1.67 -8.87 -8.48
N LEU A 66 2.15 -9.80 -7.64
CA LEU A 66 2.08 -9.65 -6.19
C LEU A 66 2.90 -8.44 -5.71
N GLN A 67 4.11 -8.23 -6.23
CA GLN A 67 4.89 -7.02 -5.92
C GLN A 67 4.17 -5.74 -6.35
N PHE A 68 3.49 -5.76 -7.49
CA PHE A 68 2.72 -4.61 -7.97
C PHE A 68 1.45 -4.36 -7.13
N VAL A 69 0.81 -5.42 -6.62
CA VAL A 69 -0.42 -5.34 -5.80
C VAL A 69 -0.11 -5.07 -4.32
N THR A 70 0.97 -5.65 -3.80
CA THR A 70 1.39 -5.42 -2.41
C THR A 70 2.14 -4.11 -2.24
N GLY A 71 2.39 -3.39 -3.36
CA GLY A 71 3.17 -2.15 -3.40
C GLY A 71 4.36 -2.25 -2.45
N ASN A 72 5.56 -2.34 -2.95
CA ASN A 72 6.64 -1.75 -2.20
C ASN A 72 6.39 -0.24 -2.33
N ASP A 73 5.50 0.29 -1.50
CA ASP A 73 5.68 1.63 -1.03
C ASP A 73 6.97 1.59 -0.20
N GLU A 74 8.13 1.57 -0.86
CA GLU A 74 9.31 2.21 -0.30
C GLU A 74 8.83 3.63 -0.07
N PHE A 75 8.35 3.85 1.14
CA PHE A 75 7.94 5.16 1.60
C PHE A 75 9.21 5.99 1.61
N GLU A 76 9.46 6.69 0.50
CA GLU A 76 10.48 7.72 0.50
C GLU A 76 10.12 8.72 1.60
N ASP A 77 11.09 9.09 2.41
CA ASP A 77 10.96 10.19 3.35
C ASP A 77 10.48 11.38 2.55
N GLY A 78 9.34 11.93 2.95
CA GLY A 78 8.73 13.08 2.29
C GLY A 78 8.93 14.34 3.11
N GLU A 79 8.46 15.44 2.55
CA GLU A 79 8.41 16.72 3.25
C GLU A 79 6.97 17.22 3.29
N ALA A 80 6.61 17.88 4.38
CA ALA A 80 5.39 18.67 4.50
C ALA A 80 5.75 20.13 4.70
N VAL A 81 4.95 21.05 4.14
CA VAL A 81 5.10 22.48 4.36
C VAL A 81 3.93 22.97 5.19
N MET A 82 4.23 23.54 6.35
CA MET A 82 3.24 24.12 7.25
C MET A 82 3.34 25.65 7.19
N THR A 83 2.27 26.31 6.80
CA THR A 83 2.15 27.76 6.83
C THR A 83 1.64 28.22 8.19
N ILE A 84 2.39 29.04 8.87
CA ILE A 84 2.06 29.57 10.20
C ILE A 84 1.84 31.07 10.10
N SER A 85 0.73 31.56 10.66
CA SER A 85 0.46 32.98 10.80
C SER A 85 0.39 33.39 12.27
N TRP A 86 0.99 34.53 12.60
CA TRP A 86 0.91 35.09 13.97
C TRP A 86 0.97 36.63 13.94
N THR A 87 0.60 37.23 15.04
CA THR A 87 0.76 38.66 15.23
C THR A 87 1.77 38.90 16.36
N ASP A 88 2.73 39.77 16.12
CA ASP A 88 3.74 40.09 17.12
C ASP A 88 3.25 41.11 18.18
N ASN A 89 4.10 41.40 19.15
CA ASN A 89 3.78 42.36 20.22
C ASN A 89 3.64 43.82 19.74
N ALA A 90 4.10 44.15 18.53
CA ALA A 90 3.89 45.46 17.90
C ALA A 90 2.57 45.53 17.14
N GLY A 91 1.86 44.40 16.99
CA GLY A 91 0.61 44.30 16.25
C GLY A 91 0.84 44.01 14.76
N GLU A 92 2.06 43.63 14.36
CA GLU A 92 2.37 43.31 12.97
C GLU A 92 2.05 41.81 12.70
N ALA A 93 1.38 41.55 11.57
CA ALA A 93 1.03 40.22 11.12
C ALA A 93 2.18 39.59 10.33
N HIS A 94 2.49 38.34 10.64
CA HIS A 94 3.53 37.54 9.98
C HIS A 94 2.91 36.28 9.42
N ILE A 95 3.44 35.83 8.28
CA ILE A 95 3.12 34.55 7.67
C ILE A 95 4.44 33.91 7.23
N GLU A 96 4.71 32.71 7.71
CA GLU A 96 5.94 31.98 7.38
C GLU A 96 5.68 30.52 7.12
N GLU A 97 6.57 29.88 6.36
CA GLU A 97 6.52 28.46 6.03
C GLU A 97 7.59 27.70 6.81
N VAL A 98 7.21 26.57 7.36
CA VAL A 98 8.10 25.61 8.02
C VAL A 98 8.07 24.32 7.23
N THR A 99 9.24 23.88 6.74
CA THR A 99 9.39 22.57 6.10
C THR A 99 9.66 21.51 7.14
N ILE A 100 8.88 20.42 7.10
CA ILE A 100 8.92 19.31 8.03
C ILE A 100 9.37 18.07 7.25
N ALA A 101 10.50 17.48 7.64
CA ALA A 101 10.92 16.17 7.14
C ALA A 101 10.08 15.06 7.80
N LEU A 102 9.54 14.16 6.98
CA LEU A 102 8.65 13.08 7.43
C LEU A 102 9.46 11.78 7.52
N HIS A 103 9.67 11.29 8.73
CA HIS A 103 10.42 10.06 9.01
C HIS A 103 9.55 8.82 8.86
N ARG A 104 9.17 8.48 7.64
CA ARG A 104 8.27 7.34 7.34
C ARG A 104 8.87 5.99 7.70
N ALA A 105 10.18 5.83 7.59
CA ALA A 105 10.84 4.58 7.94
C ALA A 105 10.77 4.29 9.45
N GLU A 106 10.88 5.33 10.28
CA GLU A 106 10.90 5.22 11.73
C GLU A 106 9.52 5.32 12.38
N ALA A 107 8.59 6.09 11.77
CA ALA A 107 7.26 6.34 12.30
C ALA A 107 6.18 6.23 11.21
N PRO A 108 6.03 5.06 10.53
CA PRO A 108 5.17 4.92 9.37
C PRO A 108 3.70 5.22 9.64
N ILE A 109 3.19 4.82 10.80
CA ILE A 109 1.77 4.99 11.15
C ILE A 109 1.46 6.44 11.49
N HIS A 110 2.33 7.11 12.27
CA HIS A 110 2.16 8.52 12.61
C HIS A 110 2.28 9.41 11.38
N VAL A 111 3.27 9.15 10.52
CA VAL A 111 3.45 9.91 9.28
C VAL A 111 2.27 9.70 8.34
N GLU A 112 1.76 8.48 8.18
CA GLU A 112 0.57 8.21 7.38
C GLU A 112 -0.64 8.99 7.92
N ASN A 113 -0.89 8.92 9.23
CA ASN A 113 -1.99 9.64 9.85
C ASN A 113 -1.88 11.16 9.64
N PHE A 114 -0.68 11.71 9.85
CA PHE A 114 -0.43 13.14 9.64
C PHE A 114 -0.72 13.57 8.20
N ILE A 115 -0.26 12.80 7.20
CA ILE A 115 -0.51 13.08 5.80
C ILE A 115 -2.01 13.01 5.49
N LEU A 116 -2.70 11.95 5.93
CA LEU A 116 -4.13 11.78 5.67
C LEU A 116 -4.96 12.90 6.29
N LEU A 117 -4.63 13.36 7.49
CA LEU A 117 -5.31 14.49 8.13
C LEU A 117 -5.00 15.81 7.41
N SER A 118 -3.76 16.00 6.95
CA SER A 118 -3.36 17.15 6.12
C SER A 118 -4.11 17.19 4.80
N ASP A 119 -4.19 16.07 4.09
CA ASP A 119 -4.93 15.94 2.82
C ASP A 119 -6.45 16.19 2.99
N GLN A 120 -6.97 15.89 4.17
CA GLN A 120 -8.37 16.18 4.53
C GLN A 120 -8.59 17.65 4.95
N GLY A 121 -7.54 18.49 4.98
CA GLY A 121 -7.61 19.87 5.44
C GLY A 121 -7.89 20.02 6.93
N LYS A 122 -7.61 18.97 7.74
CA LYS A 122 -7.93 18.99 9.18
C LYS A 122 -7.06 19.96 9.97
N TYR A 123 -5.86 20.23 9.49
CA TYR A 123 -4.95 21.17 10.15
C TYR A 123 -5.09 22.62 9.66
N ASP A 124 -5.95 22.87 8.67
CA ASP A 124 -6.18 24.22 8.16
C ASP A 124 -6.86 25.07 9.24
N GLU A 125 -6.31 26.27 9.49
CA GLU A 125 -6.80 27.26 10.48
C GLU A 125 -6.82 26.76 11.95
N VAL A 126 -6.12 25.64 12.25
CA VAL A 126 -5.98 25.15 13.62
C VAL A 126 -4.95 25.98 14.39
N ILE A 127 -5.27 26.31 15.63
CA ILE A 127 -4.39 27.15 16.47
C ILE A 127 -3.38 26.32 17.28
N PHE A 128 -2.27 26.94 17.64
CA PHE A 128 -1.42 26.44 18.72
C PHE A 128 -2.08 26.79 20.08
N HIS A 129 -2.85 25.85 20.61
CA HIS A 129 -3.60 26.03 21.85
C HIS A 129 -2.72 26.03 23.12
N ARG A 130 -1.46 25.60 23.00
CA ARG A 130 -0.51 25.57 24.12
C ARG A 130 0.89 25.96 23.64
N VAL A 131 1.43 27.01 24.24
CA VAL A 131 2.77 27.51 23.95
C VAL A 131 3.52 27.64 25.28
N ILE A 132 4.65 26.94 25.42
CA ILE A 132 5.51 27.01 26.60
C ILE A 132 6.91 27.45 26.16
N ASP A 133 7.32 28.61 26.60
CA ASP A 133 8.64 29.18 26.27
C ASP A 133 9.79 28.25 26.70
N GLY A 134 10.76 28.08 25.81
CA GLY A 134 11.91 27.22 26.01
C GLY A 134 11.60 25.71 26.05
N PHE A 135 10.37 25.30 25.73
CA PHE A 135 9.98 23.89 25.73
C PHE A 135 9.29 23.46 24.42
N MET A 136 8.05 23.87 24.18
CA MET A 136 7.30 23.40 23.00
C MET A 136 6.10 24.30 22.67
N ILE A 137 5.60 24.15 21.43
CA ILE A 137 4.27 24.59 21.01
C ILE A 137 3.46 23.36 20.67
N GLN A 138 2.13 23.37 20.93
CA GLN A 138 1.22 22.25 20.66
C GLN A 138 -0.01 22.78 19.93
N GLY A 139 -0.33 22.12 18.83
CA GLY A 139 -1.50 22.32 17.98
C GLY A 139 -2.08 20.98 17.56
N GLY A 140 -2.88 20.96 16.50
CA GLY A 140 -3.42 19.74 15.90
C GLY A 140 -4.82 19.34 16.38
N ASP A 141 -5.33 19.94 17.45
CA ASP A 141 -6.72 19.72 17.89
C ASP A 141 -7.69 20.49 16.97
N PHE A 142 -8.08 19.85 15.89
CA PHE A 142 -8.97 20.44 14.87
C PHE A 142 -10.47 20.41 15.26
N GLU A 143 -10.83 19.80 16.38
CA GLU A 143 -12.21 19.78 16.86
C GLU A 143 -12.48 20.88 17.88
N LEU A 144 -11.63 20.97 18.90
CA LEU A 144 -11.91 21.83 20.07
C LEU A 144 -10.89 22.98 20.23
N ASN A 145 -9.75 22.91 19.57
CA ASN A 145 -8.65 23.88 19.72
C ASN A 145 -8.20 24.07 21.19
N SER A 146 -8.31 23.02 22.01
CA SER A 146 -8.05 23.02 23.45
C SER A 146 -6.99 22.01 23.89
N GLY A 147 -6.65 21.08 23.01
CA GLY A 147 -5.80 19.93 23.27
C GLY A 147 -6.55 18.72 23.83
N SER A 148 -7.89 18.74 23.81
CA SER A 148 -8.74 17.65 24.29
C SER A 148 -9.53 16.97 23.17
N GLY A 149 -9.43 17.46 21.95
CA GLY A 149 -10.07 16.92 20.75
C GLY A 149 -9.05 16.38 19.76
N GLY A 150 -9.57 16.03 18.59
CA GLY A 150 -8.80 15.38 17.53
C GLY A 150 -8.92 13.86 17.58
N TYR A 151 -8.77 13.25 16.41
CA TYR A 151 -8.86 11.81 16.22
C TYR A 151 -8.01 11.40 15.01
N THR A 152 -7.82 10.10 14.82
CA THR A 152 -7.03 9.60 13.71
C THR A 152 -7.78 9.61 12.38
N ALA A 153 -7.08 9.76 11.26
CA ALA A 153 -7.66 9.85 9.92
C ALA A 153 -8.47 8.62 9.51
N LYS A 154 -8.11 7.46 10.06
CA LYS A 154 -8.79 6.17 9.85
C LYS A 154 -8.69 5.32 11.12
N TRP A 155 -9.40 4.20 11.16
CA TRP A 155 -9.29 3.23 12.25
C TRP A 155 -7.96 2.48 12.21
N TYR A 156 -7.17 2.57 13.29
CA TYR A 156 -5.88 1.89 13.46
C TYR A 156 -5.91 0.78 14.52
N GLY A 157 -7.10 0.39 14.99
CA GLY A 157 -7.26 -0.71 15.92
C GLY A 157 -7.28 -0.32 17.40
N TYR A 158 -7.22 0.97 17.72
CA TYR A 158 -7.18 1.46 19.09
C TYR A 158 -8.32 2.45 19.39
N CYS A 159 -8.98 2.23 20.52
CA CYS A 159 -10.00 3.09 21.07
C CYS A 159 -9.48 3.65 22.40
N ASN A 160 -9.11 4.94 22.42
CA ASN A 160 -8.48 5.58 23.58
C ASN A 160 -7.34 4.72 24.18
N GLY A 161 -6.45 4.24 23.32
CA GLY A 161 -5.29 3.42 23.70
C GLY A 161 -5.57 1.93 23.95
N GLN A 162 -6.81 1.46 23.83
CA GLN A 162 -7.22 0.09 24.11
C GLN A 162 -7.65 -0.64 22.84
N THR A 163 -7.38 -1.94 22.76
CA THR A 163 -7.83 -2.79 21.67
C THR A 163 -9.10 -3.56 21.99
N VAL A 164 -9.43 -3.71 23.29
CA VAL A 164 -10.60 -4.42 23.79
C VAL A 164 -11.38 -3.55 24.78
N ASP A 165 -12.69 -3.77 24.86
CA ASP A 165 -13.56 -3.13 25.80
C ASP A 165 -13.50 -3.76 27.21
N ALA A 166 -14.28 -3.25 28.16
CA ALA A 166 -14.33 -3.74 29.51
C ALA A 166 -14.86 -5.20 29.64
N SER A 167 -15.53 -5.71 28.62
CA SER A 167 -16.02 -7.09 28.56
C SER A 167 -14.99 -8.05 27.96
N GLY A 168 -13.90 -7.54 27.39
CA GLY A 168 -12.87 -8.27 26.66
C GLY A 168 -13.19 -8.48 25.17
N ALA A 169 -14.20 -7.80 24.64
CA ALA A 169 -14.49 -7.83 23.20
C ALA A 169 -13.63 -6.82 22.43
N ASP A 170 -13.17 -7.22 21.25
CA ASP A 170 -12.35 -6.35 20.41
C ASP A 170 -13.11 -5.09 19.99
N TYR A 171 -12.45 -3.95 20.10
CA TYR A 171 -12.95 -2.71 19.51
C TYR A 171 -12.85 -2.78 17.97
N THR A 172 -13.84 -2.17 17.33
CA THR A 172 -13.88 -1.96 15.88
C THR A 172 -14.21 -0.49 15.59
N ALA A 173 -14.05 -0.07 14.34
CA ALA A 173 -14.48 1.26 13.91
C ALA A 173 -15.97 1.54 14.16
N GLY A 174 -16.81 0.50 14.28
CA GLY A 174 -18.25 0.64 14.56
C GLY A 174 -18.63 0.60 16.03
N THR A 175 -17.70 0.18 16.92
CA THR A 175 -17.95 0.08 18.37
C THR A 175 -17.17 1.11 19.20
N CYS A 176 -16.23 1.81 18.58
CA CYS A 176 -15.48 2.91 19.17
C CYS A 176 -15.95 4.23 18.59
N ASP A 177 -16.24 5.21 19.44
CA ASP A 177 -16.58 6.56 18.99
C ASP A 177 -15.40 7.19 18.24
N LEU A 178 -15.69 7.93 17.17
CA LEU A 178 -14.66 8.50 16.28
C LEU A 178 -13.63 9.36 17.05
N ASN A 179 -14.10 10.18 18.00
CA ASN A 179 -13.26 11.05 18.84
C ASN A 179 -12.37 10.29 19.85
N GLN A 180 -12.47 8.96 19.89
CA GLN A 180 -11.63 8.07 20.70
C GLN A 180 -10.66 7.23 19.86
N TRP A 181 -10.71 7.39 18.53
CA TRP A 181 -9.78 6.68 17.65
C TRP A 181 -8.36 7.18 17.89
N SER A 182 -7.46 6.24 18.15
CA SER A 182 -6.06 6.53 18.46
C SER A 182 -5.10 5.62 17.72
N LEU A 183 -3.80 5.99 17.76
CA LEU A 183 -2.71 5.28 17.09
C LEU A 183 -1.97 4.38 18.08
N PRO A 184 -1.40 3.26 17.59
CA PRO A 184 -0.35 2.56 18.33
C PRO A 184 0.90 3.46 18.46
N SER A 185 1.47 3.49 19.64
CA SER A 185 2.69 4.29 19.88
C SER A 185 3.91 3.71 19.15
N GLU A 186 4.65 4.56 18.43
CA GLU A 186 5.90 4.20 17.73
C GLU A 186 7.17 4.73 18.44
N HIS A 187 7.13 4.92 19.75
CA HIS A 187 8.16 5.58 20.56
C HIS A 187 9.50 4.82 20.68
N THR A 188 9.57 3.55 20.22
CA THR A 188 10.80 2.73 20.27
C THR A 188 11.63 2.81 18.98
N ASN A 189 11.33 3.78 18.10
CA ASN A 189 11.90 3.93 16.77
C ASN A 189 13.33 4.55 16.74
N GLY A 190 13.87 4.93 17.88
CA GLY A 190 15.22 5.52 18.00
C GLY A 190 15.29 7.03 17.80
N LEU A 191 14.22 7.67 17.32
CA LEU A 191 14.15 9.13 17.21
C LEU A 191 14.14 9.78 18.61
N ARG A 192 14.63 11.01 18.70
CA ARG A 192 14.69 11.76 19.94
C ARG A 192 14.15 13.18 19.75
N HIS A 193 13.52 13.71 20.80
CA HIS A 193 13.11 15.10 20.83
C HIS A 193 14.34 16.01 20.85
N ALA A 194 14.49 16.81 19.83
CA ALA A 194 15.50 17.86 19.70
C ALA A 194 14.80 19.17 19.31
N PRO A 195 15.44 20.33 19.44
CA PRO A 195 14.88 21.56 18.89
C PRO A 195 14.55 21.40 17.41
N GLY A 196 13.30 21.71 17.03
CA GLY A 196 12.77 21.51 15.68
C GLY A 196 12.13 20.13 15.42
N SER A 197 12.03 19.23 16.40
CA SER A 197 11.28 17.98 16.24
C SER A 197 9.79 18.21 16.29
N LEU A 198 9.07 17.66 15.31
CA LEU A 198 7.61 17.45 15.36
C LEU A 198 7.34 16.05 15.94
N ALA A 199 6.49 15.96 16.94
CA ALA A 199 6.12 14.69 17.56
C ALA A 199 4.64 14.68 17.91
N ALA A 200 4.01 13.51 17.82
CA ALA A 200 2.62 13.34 18.26
C ALA A 200 2.52 13.52 19.79
N ALA A 201 1.49 14.24 20.21
CA ALA A 201 1.15 14.38 21.63
C ALA A 201 0.29 13.18 22.06
N HIS A 202 0.51 12.67 23.27
CA HIS A 202 -0.27 11.55 23.82
C HIS A 202 -0.56 11.75 25.31
N ALA A 203 -1.68 11.21 25.78
CA ALA A 203 -2.07 11.18 27.20
C ALA A 203 -1.69 9.85 27.90
N GLY A 204 -1.15 8.90 27.15
CA GLY A 204 -0.73 7.57 27.59
C GLY A 204 -0.35 6.69 26.41
N LEU A 205 0.00 5.42 26.68
CA LEU A 205 0.38 4.49 25.63
C LEU A 205 -0.76 4.28 24.61
N ASN A 206 -0.45 4.38 23.31
CA ASN A 206 -1.38 4.22 22.19
C ASN A 206 -2.56 5.22 22.20
N THR A 207 -2.41 6.39 22.80
CA THR A 207 -3.44 7.45 22.81
C THR A 207 -3.10 8.60 21.86
N ASP A 208 -2.14 8.43 20.98
CA ASP A 208 -1.79 9.39 19.95
C ASP A 208 -2.97 9.53 18.97
N GLY A 209 -3.28 10.75 18.53
CA GLY A 209 -4.45 11.00 17.66
C GLY A 209 -4.13 11.96 16.53
N SER A 210 -4.25 13.26 16.79
CA SER A 210 -4.08 14.34 15.80
C SER A 210 -2.82 15.15 16.03
#